data_6ac38f337c84a6cdd6989f9ea63f63f4
#
_entry.id   6ac38f337c84a6cdd6989f9ea63f63f4
#
_cell.length_a   1.000
_cell.length_b   1.000
_cell.length_c   1.000
_cell.angle_alpha   90.00
_cell.angle_beta   90.00
_cell.angle_gamma   90.00
#
_symmetry.space_group_name_H-M   'P 1'
#
loop_
_entity.id
_entity.type
_entity.pdbx_description
1 polymer ?
#
loop_
_entity_poly.entity_id
_entity_poly.type
_entity_poly.pdbx_seq_one_letter_code
_entity_poly.pdbx_strand_id
1 'polypeptide(L)'
;MSNTPLWQPTAEAIEQTNMARFMDMVTERFGVDERDYEALWEFSVEERPAFWDFLRKFAQIKAETWGDRILVDGDKMPGARWFPDARLNYAENMLAHCEARGAEDAIVFRGE
;
A
#
# COMPACT_ATOMS: atom_id res chain seq x y z
N MET A 1 8.15 -33.97 11.72
CA MET A 1 8.17 -32.94 12.79
C MET A 1 7.07 -31.96 12.51
N SER A 2 6.12 -31.81 13.41
CA SER A 2 5.07 -30.78 13.24
C SER A 2 5.68 -29.40 13.47
N ASN A 3 5.63 -28.56 12.45
CA ASN A 3 6.15 -27.21 12.52
C ASN A 3 5.07 -26.31 13.19
N THR A 4 4.97 -26.43 14.51
CA THR A 4 4.01 -25.60 15.26
C THR A 4 4.51 -24.17 15.31
N PRO A 5 3.70 -23.19 14.88
CA PRO A 5 4.10 -21.77 14.94
C PRO A 5 4.42 -21.39 16.40
N LEU A 6 5.53 -20.68 16.61
CA LEU A 6 5.90 -20.18 17.93
C LEU A 6 5.03 -18.99 18.36
N TRP A 7 4.48 -18.28 17.38
CA TRP A 7 3.58 -17.13 17.58
C TRP A 7 2.73 -16.93 16.34
N GLN A 8 1.52 -16.47 16.54
CA GLN A 8 0.64 -15.96 15.48
C GLN A 8 -0.24 -14.84 16.06
N PRO A 9 -0.64 -13.84 15.23
CA PRO A 9 -1.52 -12.77 15.69
C PRO A 9 -2.91 -13.30 16.03
N THR A 10 -3.59 -12.63 16.94
CA THR A 10 -5.02 -12.88 17.21
C THR A 10 -5.88 -12.42 16.04
N ALA A 11 -7.08 -12.98 15.88
CA ALA A 11 -8.03 -12.53 14.87
C ALA A 11 -8.34 -11.02 15.00
N GLU A 12 -8.52 -10.53 16.21
CA GLU A 12 -8.74 -9.10 16.48
C GLU A 12 -7.55 -8.23 16.03
N ALA A 13 -6.31 -8.66 16.29
CA ALA A 13 -5.13 -7.95 15.84
C ALA A 13 -5.03 -7.90 14.30
N ILE A 14 -5.42 -8.98 13.61
CA ILE A 14 -5.47 -9.03 12.14
C ILE A 14 -6.48 -8.02 11.60
N GLU A 15 -7.69 -7.99 12.16
CA GLU A 15 -8.76 -7.07 11.75
C GLU A 15 -8.37 -5.59 11.82
N GLN A 16 -7.49 -5.23 12.75
CA GLN A 16 -7.03 -3.85 12.94
C GLN A 16 -5.89 -3.45 12.02
N THR A 17 -5.38 -4.35 11.18
CA THR A 17 -4.26 -4.05 10.28
C THR A 17 -4.69 -3.23 9.06
N ASN A 18 -3.76 -2.44 8.53
CA ASN A 18 -3.96 -1.77 7.24
C ASN A 18 -4.09 -2.78 6.09
N MET A 19 -3.44 -3.94 6.19
CA MET A 19 -3.56 -5.02 5.20
C MET A 19 -5.00 -5.53 5.13
N ALA A 20 -5.62 -5.82 6.27
CA ALA A 20 -7.01 -6.26 6.32
C ALA A 20 -7.95 -5.24 5.69
N ARG A 21 -7.84 -3.96 6.06
CA ARG A 21 -8.63 -2.87 5.47
C ARG A 21 -8.41 -2.74 3.96
N PHE A 22 -7.16 -2.86 3.51
CA PHE A 22 -6.84 -2.79 2.09
C PHE A 22 -7.46 -3.93 1.31
N MET A 23 -7.36 -5.17 1.84
CA MET A 23 -7.96 -6.35 1.23
C MET A 23 -9.48 -6.20 1.09
N ASP A 24 -10.17 -5.76 2.14
CA ASP A 24 -11.63 -5.52 2.08
C ASP A 24 -12.00 -4.52 0.99
N MET A 25 -11.28 -3.42 0.91
CA MET A 25 -11.52 -2.39 -0.12
C MET A 25 -11.21 -2.89 -1.55
N VAL A 26 -10.19 -3.74 -1.71
CA VAL A 26 -9.88 -4.39 -3.00
C VAL A 26 -10.98 -5.36 -3.38
N THR A 27 -11.46 -6.18 -2.44
CA THR A 27 -12.59 -7.09 -2.64
C THR A 27 -13.84 -6.31 -3.09
N GLU A 28 -14.19 -5.26 -2.38
CA GLU A 28 -15.36 -4.42 -2.71
C GLU A 28 -15.24 -3.78 -4.10
N ARG A 29 -14.06 -3.30 -4.46
CA ARG A 29 -13.85 -2.53 -5.69
C ARG A 29 -13.61 -3.39 -6.92
N PHE A 30 -12.93 -4.52 -6.79
CA PHE A 30 -12.44 -5.35 -7.90
C PHE A 30 -12.96 -6.79 -7.87
N GLY A 31 -13.64 -7.22 -6.81
CA GLY A 31 -14.15 -8.58 -6.68
C GLY A 31 -13.08 -9.64 -6.45
N VAL A 32 -11.91 -9.24 -5.94
CA VAL A 32 -10.86 -10.18 -5.51
C VAL A 32 -11.34 -10.94 -4.27
N ASP A 33 -11.00 -12.22 -4.13
CA ASP A 33 -11.46 -13.07 -3.04
C ASP A 33 -11.13 -12.46 -1.67
N GLU A 34 -12.14 -12.45 -0.80
CA GLU A 34 -12.08 -11.80 0.50
C GLU A 34 -11.01 -12.42 1.41
N ARG A 35 -10.11 -11.58 1.91
CA ARG A 35 -9.06 -11.96 2.86
C ARG A 35 -8.14 -13.09 2.38
N ASP A 36 -8.08 -13.32 1.07
CA ASP A 36 -7.13 -14.23 0.45
C ASP A 36 -5.88 -13.45 -0.01
N TYR A 37 -4.76 -13.72 0.65
CA TYR A 37 -3.49 -13.07 0.33
C TYR A 37 -2.97 -13.48 -1.06
N GLU A 38 -3.14 -14.73 -1.44
CA GLU A 38 -2.72 -15.23 -2.76
C GLU A 38 -3.48 -14.53 -3.88
N ALA A 39 -4.81 -14.42 -3.73
CA ALA A 39 -5.65 -13.69 -4.68
C ALA A 39 -5.26 -12.20 -4.77
N LEU A 40 -4.93 -11.56 -3.64
CA LEU A 40 -4.41 -10.19 -3.65
C LEU A 40 -3.07 -10.09 -4.37
N TRP A 41 -2.17 -11.05 -4.15
CA TRP A 41 -0.88 -11.10 -4.82
C TRP A 41 -1.05 -11.27 -6.34
N GLU A 42 -1.88 -12.23 -6.79
CA GLU A 42 -2.18 -12.43 -8.21
C GLU A 42 -2.72 -11.13 -8.84
N PHE A 43 -3.68 -10.48 -8.19
CA PHE A 43 -4.20 -9.19 -8.64
C PHE A 43 -3.09 -8.13 -8.76
N SER A 44 -2.16 -8.07 -7.81
CA SER A 44 -1.04 -7.12 -7.85
C SER A 44 -0.07 -7.34 -9.00
N VAL A 45 0.04 -8.57 -9.49
CA VAL A 45 0.94 -8.95 -10.58
C VAL A 45 0.26 -8.86 -11.95
N GLU A 46 -0.97 -9.29 -12.05
CA GLU A 46 -1.72 -9.32 -13.31
C GLU A 46 -2.33 -7.97 -13.65
N GLU A 47 -2.94 -7.31 -12.67
CA GLU A 47 -3.60 -6.01 -12.81
C GLU A 47 -2.77 -4.86 -12.22
N ARG A 48 -1.46 -4.86 -12.47
CA ARG A 48 -0.48 -3.91 -11.93
C ARG A 48 -0.94 -2.44 -11.94
N PRO A 49 -1.44 -1.88 -13.05
CA PRO A 49 -1.88 -0.49 -13.07
C PRO A 49 -3.03 -0.22 -12.09
N ALA A 50 -4.02 -1.11 -12.03
CA ALA A 50 -5.16 -0.98 -11.14
C ALA A 50 -4.76 -1.10 -9.67
N PHE A 51 -3.91 -2.08 -9.35
CA PHE A 51 -3.39 -2.29 -7.99
C PHE A 51 -2.65 -1.05 -7.48
N TRP A 52 -1.67 -0.53 -8.22
CA TRP A 52 -0.84 0.59 -7.77
C TRP A 52 -1.62 1.92 -7.74
N ASP A 53 -2.55 2.13 -8.67
CA ASP A 53 -3.43 3.30 -8.62
C ASP A 53 -4.36 3.26 -7.40
N PHE A 54 -4.86 2.08 -7.06
CA PHE A 54 -5.70 1.90 -5.89
C PHE A 54 -4.90 2.06 -4.59
N LEU A 55 -3.70 1.46 -4.53
CA LEU A 55 -2.81 1.54 -3.36
C LEU A 55 -2.41 2.99 -3.04
N ARG A 56 -2.07 3.82 -4.05
CA ARG A 56 -1.74 5.24 -3.78
C ARG A 56 -2.92 6.01 -3.19
N LYS A 57 -4.13 5.69 -3.63
CA LYS A 57 -5.36 6.31 -3.07
C LYS A 57 -5.61 5.85 -1.64
N PHE A 58 -5.47 4.55 -1.38
CA PHE A 58 -5.58 3.99 -0.04
C PHE A 58 -4.55 4.60 0.92
N ALA A 59 -3.30 4.72 0.48
CA ALA A 59 -2.22 5.33 1.26
C ALA A 59 -2.28 6.87 1.32
N GLN A 60 -3.25 7.49 0.64
CA GLN A 60 -3.46 8.94 0.62
C GLN A 60 -2.21 9.73 0.19
N ILE A 61 -1.46 9.21 -0.77
CA ILE A 61 -0.27 9.88 -1.30
C ILE A 61 -0.68 11.19 -1.96
N LYS A 62 -0.07 12.29 -1.55
CA LYS A 62 -0.32 13.63 -2.07
C LYS A 62 0.54 13.90 -3.30
N ALA A 63 -0.08 14.48 -4.33
CA ALA A 63 0.60 14.94 -5.53
C ALA A 63 -0.05 16.24 -6.04
N GLU A 64 0.74 17.08 -6.69
CA GLU A 64 0.23 18.26 -7.44
C GLU A 64 -0.62 17.78 -8.62
N THR A 65 -0.14 16.77 -9.33
CA THR A 65 -0.87 16.05 -10.37
C THR A 65 -0.43 14.60 -10.42
N TRP A 66 -1.34 13.70 -10.79
CA TRP A 66 -1.04 12.30 -11.06
C TRP A 66 -0.88 12.02 -12.55
N GLY A 67 -1.45 12.88 -13.41
CA GLY A 67 -1.56 12.63 -14.84
C GLY A 67 -2.50 11.46 -15.16
N ASP A 68 -2.51 11.07 -16.44
CA ASP A 68 -3.45 10.05 -16.95
C ASP A 68 -2.80 8.68 -17.13
N ARG A 69 -1.45 8.61 -17.13
CA ARG A 69 -0.72 7.36 -17.36
C ARG A 69 -0.23 6.76 -16.05
N ILE A 70 -0.60 5.52 -15.81
CA ILE A 70 -0.19 4.79 -14.59
C ILE A 70 1.10 4.02 -14.84
N LEU A 71 1.16 3.26 -15.94
CA LEU A 71 2.30 2.43 -16.29
C LEU A 71 2.59 2.52 -17.79
N VAL A 72 3.83 2.78 -18.14
CA VAL A 72 4.33 2.77 -19.51
C VAL A 72 5.52 1.82 -19.60
N ASP A 73 5.59 1.02 -20.66
CA ASP A 73 6.64 0.01 -20.88
C ASP A 73 6.76 -0.99 -19.71
N GLY A 74 5.63 -1.43 -19.14
CA GLY A 74 5.57 -2.26 -17.95
C GLY A 74 6.21 -3.65 -18.06
N ASP A 75 6.49 -4.10 -19.26
CA ASP A 75 7.18 -5.35 -19.60
C ASP A 75 8.69 -5.21 -19.68
N LYS A 76 9.21 -3.97 -19.62
CA LYS A 76 10.65 -3.72 -19.68
C LYS A 76 11.30 -3.73 -18.30
N MET A 77 12.48 -4.38 -18.22
CA MET A 77 13.32 -4.44 -17.03
C MET A 77 14.81 -4.28 -17.42
N PRO A 78 15.43 -3.14 -17.21
CA PRO A 78 14.89 -1.85 -16.78
C PRO A 78 14.10 -1.14 -17.88
N GLY A 79 13.30 -0.14 -17.51
CA GLY A 79 12.61 0.73 -18.46
C GLY A 79 11.13 0.95 -18.20
N ALA A 80 10.50 0.19 -17.31
CA ALA A 80 9.14 0.46 -16.86
C ALA A 80 9.08 1.83 -16.17
N ARG A 81 8.05 2.62 -16.50
CA ARG A 81 7.83 3.95 -15.95
C ARG A 81 6.47 3.99 -15.28
N TRP A 82 6.48 4.22 -13.96
CA TRP A 82 5.30 4.34 -13.13
C TRP A 82 4.91 5.81 -12.97
N PHE A 83 3.63 6.12 -13.18
CA PHE A 83 3.09 7.47 -13.06
C PHE A 83 3.98 8.53 -13.68
N PRO A 84 4.34 8.41 -14.99
CA PRO A 84 5.37 9.24 -15.60
C PRO A 84 5.03 10.73 -15.64
N ASP A 85 3.76 11.08 -15.50
CA ASP A 85 3.27 12.46 -15.50
C ASP A 85 3.05 13.02 -14.08
N ALA A 86 3.26 12.18 -13.06
CA ALA A 86 3.03 12.59 -11.67
C ALA A 86 4.08 13.61 -11.21
N ARG A 87 3.60 14.58 -10.43
CA ARG A 87 4.44 15.57 -9.74
C ARG A 87 4.07 15.58 -8.27
N LEU A 88 5.00 15.19 -7.44
CA LEU A 88 4.81 15.12 -5.99
C LEU A 88 6.06 15.55 -5.24
N ASN A 89 5.88 15.91 -4.00
CA ASN A 89 6.94 16.27 -3.08
C ASN A 89 7.04 15.22 -1.98
N TYR A 90 8.22 14.61 -1.81
CA TYR A 90 8.45 13.59 -0.79
C TYR A 90 8.29 14.15 0.62
N ALA A 91 8.85 15.34 0.91
CA ALA A 91 8.75 15.95 2.22
C ALA A 91 7.31 16.30 2.58
N GLU A 92 6.50 16.77 1.63
CA GLU A 92 5.07 17.01 1.85
C GLU A 92 4.34 15.73 2.31
N ASN A 93 4.64 14.59 1.69
CA ASN A 93 4.06 13.31 2.07
C ASN A 93 4.56 12.83 3.44
N MET A 94 5.85 12.96 3.73
CA MET A 94 6.42 12.61 5.04
C MET A 94 5.82 13.43 6.18
N LEU A 95 5.50 14.69 5.94
CA LEU A 95 4.94 15.62 6.92
C LEU A 95 3.41 15.71 6.87
N ALA A 96 2.75 14.89 6.07
CA ALA A 96 1.30 14.97 5.83
C ALA A 96 0.43 14.88 7.10
N HIS A 97 0.93 14.24 8.14
CA HIS A 97 0.21 14.02 9.39
C HIS A 97 0.61 14.97 10.53
N CYS A 98 1.56 15.89 10.29
CA CYS A 98 2.08 16.78 11.34
C CYS A 98 1.01 17.65 12.01
N GLU A 99 0.03 18.14 11.25
CA GLU A 99 -1.04 18.97 11.81
C GLU A 99 -2.01 18.16 12.69
N ALA A 100 -2.38 16.96 12.25
CA ALA A 100 -3.35 16.13 12.95
C ALA A 100 -2.74 15.36 14.13
N ARG A 101 -1.45 15.01 14.06
CA ARG A 101 -0.75 14.12 14.99
C ARG A 101 0.53 14.73 15.56
N GLY A 102 0.64 16.05 15.57
CA GLY A 102 1.86 16.76 15.98
C GLY A 102 2.31 16.56 17.43
N ALA A 103 1.42 16.06 18.28
CA ALA A 103 1.74 15.72 19.68
C ALA A 103 2.20 14.26 19.90
N GLU A 104 2.19 13.44 18.84
CA GLU A 104 2.61 12.04 18.89
C GLU A 104 4.09 11.90 18.55
N ASP A 105 4.73 10.88 19.14
CA ASP A 105 6.11 10.56 18.84
C ASP A 105 6.25 10.06 17.40
N ALA A 106 7.04 10.76 16.59
CA ALA A 106 7.35 10.35 15.22
C ALA A 106 8.49 9.34 15.17
N ILE A 107 9.50 9.51 16.02
CA ILE A 107 10.67 8.63 16.11
C ILE A 107 11.03 8.45 17.59
N VAL A 108 11.15 7.21 18.01
CA VAL A 108 11.65 6.85 19.34
C VAL A 108 12.96 6.09 19.17
N PHE A 109 14.03 6.58 19.79
CA PHE A 109 15.34 5.95 19.77
C PHE A 109 15.83 5.66 21.18
N ARG A 110 16.41 4.47 21.38
CA ARG A 110 17.09 4.09 22.61
C ARG A 110 18.46 3.54 22.25
N GLY A 111 19.52 4.22 22.69
CA GLY A 111 20.88 3.72 22.59
C GLY A 111 21.16 2.57 23.58
N GLU A 112 22.22 1.79 23.33
CA GLU A 112 22.73 0.77 24.24
C GLU A 112 23.36 1.38 25.50
#